data_14d446b9ac54b429b3ddf5dbec0cd0db
#
_entry.id   14d446b9ac54b429b3ddf5dbec0cd0db
#
_cell.length_a   1.000
_cell.length_b   1.000
_cell.length_c   1.000
_cell.angle_alpha   90.00
_cell.angle_beta   90.00
_cell.angle_gamma   90.00
#
_symmetry.space_group_name_H-M   'P 1'
#
loop_
_entity.id
_entity.type
_entity.pdbx_description
1 polymer ?
#
loop_
_entity_poly.entity_id
_entity_poly.type
_entity_poly.pdbx_seq_one_letter_code
_entity_poly.pdbx_strand_id
1 'polypeptide(L)'
;MKKDILENGFIPEEICTNLPTGFEDVEEISSSLDKILANNQINNVVNEIDQDKDISSLSTSQLERGMLLYSYIGHAYMWGKENIDDIIPKNIAITWHKISEKLQRPPILSYASYALNNWSLLDESKPLRVENIKILQNFLSGVDEDWFIMIHVAIEHEAKNILGSLKKYFLDEDTEKGNLEDALVSIKEINKIMNRMPEKCDPYIYYNRVRPYIFGWKNNPATPQGVVYEGVEQYKGKPQLFRGETGAQSSIVPALDALLGVTHSNDPLREYLDEMRLYMPKDHREILNNLDEWSENNRKNLELDKDSVELINNLIEEVHAFRDKHLEYARVYIFEQSLTNNSNSNIVGTGGTPFMKYLDKHLQETVPKDD
;
A
#
# COMPACT_ATOMS: atom_id res chain seq x y z
N MET A 1 24.57 5.44 7.10
CA MET A 1 23.12 5.21 7.10
C MET A 1 22.50 6.12 6.07
N LYS A 2 21.72 5.62 5.13
CA LYS A 2 20.95 6.48 4.21
C LYS A 2 20.11 7.45 5.04
N LYS A 3 20.00 8.72 4.57
CA LYS A 3 19.19 9.77 5.16
C LYS A 3 17.90 9.17 5.69
N ASP A 4 17.64 9.40 6.95
CA ASP A 4 16.79 8.57 7.78
C ASP A 4 15.34 8.58 7.26
N ILE A 5 14.92 7.50 6.60
CA ILE A 5 13.53 7.34 6.14
C ILE A 5 12.56 7.51 7.31
N LEU A 6 12.95 7.17 8.55
CA LEU A 6 12.07 7.37 9.71
C LEU A 6 11.83 8.86 10.02
N GLU A 7 12.76 9.76 9.68
CA GLU A 7 12.53 11.21 9.84
C GLU A 7 11.60 11.79 8.76
N ASN A 8 11.68 11.23 7.54
CA ASN A 8 10.90 11.71 6.40
C ASN A 8 9.61 10.88 6.19
N GLY A 9 9.43 9.80 6.95
CA GLY A 9 8.36 8.82 6.76
C GLY A 9 8.59 7.91 5.55
N PHE A 10 7.63 7.07 5.27
CA PHE A 10 7.67 6.12 4.15
C PHE A 10 7.10 6.69 2.84
N ILE A 11 6.62 7.94 2.86
CA ILE A 11 6.13 8.61 1.66
C ILE A 11 7.33 9.23 0.90
N PRO A 12 7.42 9.10 -0.44
CA PRO A 12 8.52 9.67 -1.19
C PRO A 12 8.49 11.21 -1.15
N GLU A 13 9.68 11.82 -1.07
CA GLU A 13 9.83 13.28 -1.10
C GLU A 13 9.54 13.87 -2.50
N GLU A 14 9.82 13.08 -3.55
CA GLU A 14 9.67 13.50 -4.94
C GLU A 14 8.85 12.47 -5.71
N ILE A 15 7.77 12.94 -6.33
CA ILE A 15 6.89 12.15 -7.19
C ILE A 15 7.11 12.54 -8.65
N CYS A 16 7.43 11.57 -9.48
CA CYS A 16 7.48 11.76 -10.92
C CYS A 16 6.07 11.78 -11.48
N THR A 17 5.70 12.89 -12.14
CA THR A 17 4.36 13.06 -12.72
C THR A 17 4.28 12.71 -14.20
N ASN A 18 5.42 12.62 -14.90
CA ASN A 18 5.48 12.25 -16.31
C ASN A 18 6.75 11.46 -16.61
N LEU A 19 6.64 10.41 -17.40
CA LEU A 19 7.77 9.68 -17.94
C LEU A 19 8.46 10.46 -19.06
N PRO A 20 9.75 10.21 -19.34
CA PRO A 20 10.46 10.84 -20.43
C PRO A 20 10.00 10.34 -21.81
N THR A 21 10.51 10.99 -22.86
CA THR A 21 10.29 10.59 -24.26
C THR A 21 10.52 9.10 -24.48
N GLY A 22 9.60 8.46 -25.24
CA GLY A 22 9.56 7.02 -25.49
C GLY A 22 8.49 6.27 -24.68
N PHE A 23 7.76 6.98 -23.79
CA PHE A 23 6.68 6.43 -22.98
C PHE A 23 5.34 7.14 -23.20
N GLU A 24 5.21 7.91 -24.28
CA GLU A 24 4.03 8.72 -24.57
C GLU A 24 2.75 7.85 -24.68
N ASP A 25 2.85 6.69 -25.29
CA ASP A 25 1.77 5.71 -25.43
C ASP A 25 1.22 5.27 -24.07
N VAL A 26 2.11 4.97 -23.12
CA VAL A 26 1.75 4.54 -21.76
C VAL A 26 1.10 5.69 -20.98
N GLU A 27 1.64 6.91 -21.08
CA GLU A 27 1.06 8.11 -20.44
C GLU A 27 -0.31 8.46 -21.03
N GLU A 28 -0.48 8.39 -22.37
CA GLU A 28 -1.74 8.67 -23.04
C GLU A 28 -2.83 7.67 -22.67
N ILE A 29 -2.53 6.37 -22.72
CA ILE A 29 -3.45 5.31 -22.27
C ILE A 29 -3.85 5.52 -20.81
N SER A 30 -2.89 5.78 -19.94
CA SER A 30 -3.14 5.98 -18.52
C SER A 30 -4.01 7.20 -18.25
N SER A 31 -3.76 8.31 -18.95
CA SER A 31 -4.54 9.55 -18.78
C SER A 31 -6.00 9.44 -19.25
N SER A 32 -6.31 8.41 -20.04
CA SER A 32 -7.64 8.17 -20.62
C SER A 32 -8.24 6.83 -20.17
N LEU A 33 -7.67 6.20 -19.13
CA LEU A 33 -7.99 4.83 -18.72
C LEU A 33 -9.48 4.63 -18.39
N ASP A 34 -10.10 5.59 -17.74
CA ASP A 34 -11.53 5.61 -17.43
C ASP A 34 -12.41 5.53 -18.68
N LYS A 35 -12.07 6.30 -19.71
CA LYS A 35 -12.78 6.30 -20.99
C LYS A 35 -12.54 5.01 -21.77
N ILE A 36 -11.31 4.51 -21.74
CA ILE A 36 -10.93 3.24 -22.38
C ILE A 36 -11.72 2.09 -21.78
N LEU A 37 -11.83 2.04 -20.44
CA LEU A 37 -12.61 1.04 -19.72
C LEU A 37 -14.12 1.19 -19.99
N ALA A 38 -14.65 2.40 -19.94
CA ALA A 38 -16.06 2.67 -20.23
C ALA A 38 -16.49 2.26 -21.64
N ASN A 39 -15.57 2.26 -22.61
CA ASN A 39 -15.81 1.88 -23.99
C ASN A 39 -15.33 0.47 -24.36
N ASN A 40 -14.89 -0.34 -23.40
CA ASN A 40 -14.34 -1.69 -23.60
C ASN A 40 -13.18 -1.75 -24.61
N GLN A 41 -12.33 -0.70 -24.63
CA GLN A 41 -11.24 -0.56 -25.61
C GLN A 41 -9.87 -1.05 -25.10
N ILE A 42 -9.79 -1.54 -23.88
CA ILE A 42 -8.49 -1.88 -23.24
C ILE A 42 -7.65 -2.86 -24.06
N ASN A 43 -8.28 -3.88 -24.68
CA ASN A 43 -7.57 -4.86 -25.51
C ASN A 43 -6.94 -4.21 -26.75
N ASN A 44 -7.61 -3.23 -27.36
CA ASN A 44 -7.12 -2.57 -28.56
C ASN A 44 -5.91 -1.69 -28.25
N VAL A 45 -6.03 -0.82 -27.24
CA VAL A 45 -4.97 0.14 -26.90
C VAL A 45 -3.71 -0.55 -26.36
N VAL A 46 -3.85 -1.67 -25.65
CA VAL A 46 -2.70 -2.43 -25.14
C VAL A 46 -1.84 -2.98 -26.28
N ASN A 47 -2.45 -3.37 -27.41
CA ASN A 47 -1.70 -3.85 -28.58
C ASN A 47 -0.87 -2.74 -29.26
N GLU A 48 -1.14 -1.48 -28.97
CA GLU A 48 -0.41 -0.32 -29.53
C GLU A 48 0.83 0.04 -28.69
N ILE A 49 0.95 -0.50 -27.45
CA ILE A 49 2.13 -0.27 -26.59
C ILE A 49 3.35 -0.99 -27.18
N ASP A 50 4.49 -0.30 -27.26
CA ASP A 50 5.76 -0.91 -27.61
C ASP A 50 6.16 -1.98 -26.59
N GLN A 51 6.53 -3.17 -27.09
CA GLN A 51 6.72 -4.37 -26.26
C GLN A 51 7.90 -4.28 -25.30
N ASP A 52 8.95 -3.56 -25.68
CA ASP A 52 10.21 -3.55 -24.93
C ASP A 52 10.80 -2.15 -24.89
N LYS A 53 10.37 -1.39 -23.89
CA LYS A 53 10.86 -0.02 -23.65
C LYS A 53 12.26 -0.06 -23.01
N ASP A 54 13.12 0.88 -23.40
CA ASP A 54 14.41 1.07 -22.75
C ASP A 54 14.22 1.84 -21.44
N ILE A 55 14.49 1.15 -20.33
CA ILE A 55 14.42 1.71 -18.97
C ILE A 55 15.78 2.00 -18.36
N SER A 56 16.88 1.89 -19.14
CA SER A 56 18.25 1.96 -18.62
C SER A 56 18.62 3.32 -18.03
N SER A 57 18.04 4.38 -18.55
CA SER A 57 18.30 5.78 -18.13
C SER A 57 17.29 6.32 -17.11
N LEU A 58 16.26 5.54 -16.73
CA LEU A 58 15.25 6.02 -15.81
C LEU A 58 15.79 6.14 -14.38
N SER A 59 15.49 7.28 -13.74
CA SER A 59 15.70 7.46 -12.30
C SER A 59 14.74 6.59 -11.49
N THR A 60 15.00 6.46 -10.19
CA THR A 60 14.11 5.69 -9.29
C THR A 60 12.69 6.24 -9.30
N SER A 61 12.49 7.57 -9.24
CA SER A 61 11.16 8.18 -9.29
C SER A 61 10.45 7.94 -10.62
N GLN A 62 11.19 7.92 -11.75
CA GLN A 62 10.64 7.55 -13.06
C GLN A 62 10.29 6.07 -13.16
N LEU A 63 11.10 5.18 -12.57
CA LEU A 63 10.77 3.74 -12.48
C LEU A 63 9.50 3.52 -11.63
N GLU A 64 9.32 4.27 -10.52
CA GLU A 64 8.09 4.24 -9.72
C GLU A 64 6.88 4.72 -10.52
N ARG A 65 7.02 5.80 -11.32
CA ARG A 65 5.97 6.26 -12.25
C ARG A 65 5.64 5.17 -13.27
N GLY A 66 6.65 4.57 -13.89
CA GLY A 66 6.46 3.45 -14.82
C GLY A 66 5.75 2.27 -14.15
N MET A 67 6.17 1.89 -12.94
CA MET A 67 5.52 0.83 -12.17
C MET A 67 4.04 1.14 -11.89
N LEU A 68 3.73 2.39 -11.53
CA LEU A 68 2.36 2.85 -11.34
C LEU A 68 1.53 2.64 -12.61
N LEU A 69 1.98 3.19 -13.74
CA LEU A 69 1.21 3.17 -14.98
C LEU A 69 1.02 1.76 -15.54
N TYR A 70 2.10 0.96 -15.61
CA TYR A 70 2.01 -0.44 -16.07
C TYR A 70 1.14 -1.29 -15.15
N SER A 71 1.14 -1.02 -13.83
CA SER A 71 0.26 -1.71 -12.90
C SER A 71 -1.22 -1.40 -13.16
N TYR A 72 -1.56 -0.13 -13.36
CA TYR A 72 -2.94 0.26 -13.68
C TYR A 72 -3.39 -0.28 -15.03
N ILE A 73 -2.56 -0.19 -16.07
CA ILE A 73 -2.86 -0.76 -17.40
C ILE A 73 -3.00 -2.29 -17.32
N GLY A 74 -2.10 -2.98 -16.62
CA GLY A 74 -2.14 -4.44 -16.46
C GLY A 74 -3.38 -4.92 -15.72
N HIS A 75 -3.75 -4.25 -14.63
CA HIS A 75 -4.99 -4.55 -13.90
C HIS A 75 -6.24 -4.19 -14.69
N ALA A 76 -6.26 -3.06 -15.42
CA ALA A 76 -7.34 -2.69 -16.32
C ALA A 76 -7.50 -3.73 -17.44
N TYR A 77 -6.41 -4.24 -18.00
CA TYR A 77 -6.44 -5.30 -18.99
C TYR A 77 -7.03 -6.60 -18.44
N MET A 78 -6.68 -6.97 -17.19
CA MET A 78 -7.19 -8.18 -16.57
C MET A 78 -8.67 -8.07 -16.16
N TRP A 79 -9.06 -6.96 -15.54
CA TRP A 79 -10.35 -6.83 -14.86
C TRP A 79 -11.37 -5.95 -15.60
N GLY A 80 -10.94 -5.21 -16.63
CA GLY A 80 -11.80 -4.29 -17.38
C GLY A 80 -12.56 -4.91 -18.54
N LYS A 81 -12.71 -6.24 -18.57
CA LYS A 81 -13.39 -6.98 -19.65
C LYS A 81 -14.27 -8.11 -19.12
N GLU A 82 -15.29 -8.50 -19.89
CA GLU A 82 -16.22 -9.55 -19.49
C GLU A 82 -15.55 -10.94 -19.41
N ASN A 83 -14.69 -11.25 -20.39
CA ASN A 83 -13.96 -12.51 -20.42
C ASN A 83 -12.54 -12.29 -19.91
N ILE A 84 -12.26 -12.80 -18.72
CA ILE A 84 -10.95 -12.70 -18.07
C ILE A 84 -10.03 -13.74 -18.68
N ASP A 85 -8.90 -13.29 -19.23
CA ASP A 85 -7.80 -14.14 -19.62
C ASP A 85 -6.87 -14.38 -18.43
N ASP A 86 -6.08 -15.45 -18.47
CA ASP A 86 -5.02 -15.71 -17.51
C ASP A 86 -3.62 -15.31 -18.03
N ILE A 87 -3.59 -14.40 -19.00
CA ILE A 87 -2.36 -13.95 -19.69
C ILE A 87 -2.30 -12.44 -19.72
N ILE A 88 -1.19 -11.87 -19.26
CA ILE A 88 -0.79 -10.48 -19.52
C ILE A 88 0.07 -10.47 -20.79
N PRO A 89 -0.32 -9.72 -21.84
CA PRO A 89 0.38 -9.72 -23.11
C PRO A 89 1.77 -9.10 -22.99
N LYS A 90 2.67 -9.52 -23.86
CA LYS A 90 4.09 -9.10 -23.88
C LYS A 90 4.27 -7.57 -23.95
N ASN A 91 3.34 -6.85 -24.58
CA ASN A 91 3.34 -5.39 -24.67
C ASN A 91 3.31 -4.70 -23.28
N ILE A 92 2.70 -5.34 -22.30
CA ILE A 92 2.70 -4.90 -20.90
C ILE A 92 3.79 -5.65 -20.12
N ALA A 93 3.81 -6.98 -20.23
CA ALA A 93 4.53 -7.87 -19.32
C ALA A 93 6.04 -7.63 -19.31
N ILE A 94 6.67 -7.44 -20.49
CA ILE A 94 8.14 -7.35 -20.61
C ILE A 94 8.67 -6.11 -19.91
N THR A 95 8.15 -4.92 -20.25
CA THR A 95 8.61 -3.67 -19.65
C THR A 95 8.24 -3.60 -18.18
N TRP A 96 7.03 -4.02 -17.82
CA TRP A 96 6.60 -4.06 -16.41
C TRP A 96 7.51 -4.94 -15.55
N HIS A 97 7.87 -6.13 -16.05
CA HIS A 97 8.80 -7.02 -15.37
C HIS A 97 10.20 -6.40 -15.22
N LYS A 98 10.76 -5.77 -16.27
CA LYS A 98 12.05 -5.08 -16.18
C LYS A 98 12.05 -3.98 -15.12
N ILE A 99 10.99 -3.17 -15.04
CA ILE A 99 10.81 -2.15 -14.01
C ILE A 99 10.75 -2.82 -12.62
N SER A 100 9.99 -3.92 -12.50
CA SER A 100 9.84 -4.65 -11.25
C SER A 100 11.17 -5.21 -10.71
N GLU A 101 12.03 -5.71 -11.60
CA GLU A 101 13.37 -6.17 -11.22
C GLU A 101 14.25 -5.03 -10.69
N LYS A 102 14.20 -3.84 -11.33
CA LYS A 102 14.92 -2.66 -10.87
C LYS A 102 14.45 -2.20 -9.49
N LEU A 103 13.14 -2.20 -9.25
CA LEU A 103 12.54 -1.82 -7.98
C LEU A 103 12.52 -2.95 -6.94
N GLN A 104 12.90 -4.17 -7.34
CA GLN A 104 12.95 -5.36 -6.49
C GLN A 104 11.62 -5.69 -5.80
N ARG A 105 10.51 -5.54 -6.51
CA ARG A 105 9.17 -5.96 -6.07
C ARG A 105 8.36 -6.50 -7.25
N PRO A 106 7.35 -7.39 -7.02
CA PRO A 106 6.61 -8.05 -8.10
C PRO A 106 5.91 -7.07 -9.05
N PRO A 107 5.78 -7.42 -10.35
CA PRO A 107 5.00 -6.66 -11.33
C PRO A 107 3.50 -6.87 -11.09
N ILE A 108 2.95 -6.19 -10.12
CA ILE A 108 1.54 -6.18 -9.71
C ILE A 108 1.21 -4.82 -9.11
N LEU A 109 -0.04 -4.41 -9.12
CA LEU A 109 -0.47 -3.22 -8.38
C LEU A 109 -0.34 -3.49 -6.88
N SER A 110 0.57 -2.79 -6.23
CA SER A 110 0.82 -2.85 -4.81
C SER A 110 0.53 -1.51 -4.15
N TYR A 111 0.44 -1.48 -2.84
CA TYR A 111 0.25 -0.27 -2.05
C TYR A 111 1.27 0.85 -2.40
N ALA A 112 2.53 0.48 -2.68
CA ALA A 112 3.55 1.44 -3.08
C ALA A 112 3.19 2.21 -4.36
N SER A 113 2.59 1.54 -5.36
CA SER A 113 2.11 2.20 -6.57
C SER A 113 0.75 2.85 -6.37
N TYR A 114 -0.18 2.20 -5.64
CA TYR A 114 -1.54 2.66 -5.49
C TYR A 114 -1.68 3.91 -4.60
N ALA A 115 -0.89 3.99 -3.52
CA ALA A 115 -0.93 5.10 -2.57
C ALA A 115 0.37 5.91 -2.54
N LEU A 116 1.55 5.30 -2.28
CA LEU A 116 2.77 6.05 -1.98
C LEU A 116 3.27 6.89 -3.15
N ASN A 117 3.12 6.42 -4.40
CA ASN A 117 3.61 7.10 -5.60
C ASN A 117 2.49 7.66 -6.50
N ASN A 118 1.25 7.76 -6.01
CA ASN A 118 0.07 8.10 -6.80
C ASN A 118 -0.58 9.44 -6.44
N TRP A 119 0.23 10.44 -6.14
CA TRP A 119 -0.30 11.74 -5.72
C TRP A 119 0.57 12.89 -6.16
N SER A 120 0.00 14.10 -6.18
CA SER A 120 0.70 15.38 -6.24
C SER A 120 -0.07 16.41 -5.41
N LEU A 121 0.53 17.57 -5.17
CA LEU A 121 -0.18 18.68 -4.53
C LEU A 121 -1.02 19.43 -5.55
N LEU A 122 -2.22 19.86 -5.16
CA LEU A 122 -3.04 20.81 -5.92
C LEU A 122 -2.41 22.21 -5.90
N ASP A 123 -1.81 22.58 -4.78
CA ASP A 123 -1.16 23.87 -4.52
C ASP A 123 0.15 23.59 -3.76
N GLU A 124 1.27 23.71 -4.45
CA GLU A 124 2.62 23.44 -3.89
C GLU A 124 3.01 24.42 -2.77
N SER A 125 2.35 25.59 -2.67
CA SER A 125 2.60 26.56 -1.61
C SER A 125 1.96 26.17 -0.28
N LYS A 126 1.10 25.14 -0.25
CA LYS A 126 0.36 24.67 0.92
C LYS A 126 0.87 23.31 1.38
N PRO A 127 0.76 23.00 2.69
CA PRO A 127 1.16 21.71 3.22
C PRO A 127 0.29 20.58 2.62
N LEU A 128 0.83 19.38 2.60
CA LEU A 128 0.09 18.18 2.26
C LEU A 128 -1.00 17.95 3.33
N ARG A 129 -2.23 18.01 2.89
CA ARG A 129 -3.45 17.67 3.62
C ARG A 129 -4.42 17.02 2.64
N VAL A 130 -5.41 16.27 3.12
CA VAL A 130 -6.38 15.57 2.27
C VAL A 130 -6.95 16.47 1.17
N GLU A 131 -7.29 17.74 1.52
CA GLU A 131 -7.89 18.72 0.59
C GLU A 131 -6.88 19.28 -0.44
N ASN A 132 -5.59 19.08 -0.24
CA ASN A 132 -4.52 19.56 -1.13
C ASN A 132 -3.85 18.44 -1.94
N ILE A 133 -4.43 17.24 -1.94
CA ILE A 133 -3.93 16.10 -2.70
C ILE A 133 -4.72 15.97 -4.01
N LYS A 134 -3.99 15.74 -5.10
CA LYS A 134 -4.50 15.31 -6.40
C LYS A 134 -3.97 13.92 -6.69
N ILE A 135 -4.86 13.00 -7.07
CA ILE A 135 -4.47 11.65 -7.51
C ILE A 135 -4.00 11.69 -8.96
N LEU A 136 -2.89 11.00 -9.23
CA LEU A 136 -2.27 10.96 -10.55
C LEU A 136 -2.89 9.89 -11.45
N GLN A 137 -3.39 8.80 -10.89
CA GLN A 137 -3.98 7.69 -11.62
C GLN A 137 -5.11 7.04 -10.84
N ASN A 138 -6.23 6.77 -11.51
CA ASN A 138 -7.35 5.95 -11.04
C ASN A 138 -7.88 5.08 -12.18
N PHE A 139 -8.79 4.13 -11.87
CA PHE A 139 -9.38 3.24 -12.89
C PHE A 139 -10.61 3.84 -13.56
N LEU A 140 -11.57 4.31 -12.80
CA LEU A 140 -12.91 4.63 -13.30
C LEU A 140 -13.30 6.10 -13.15
N SER A 141 -12.41 6.95 -12.76
CA SER A 141 -12.67 8.34 -12.41
C SER A 141 -13.86 8.48 -11.46
N GLY A 142 -13.61 8.73 -10.20
CA GLY A 142 -14.66 8.87 -9.21
C GLY A 142 -14.12 9.30 -7.86
N VAL A 143 -14.95 10.04 -7.14
CA VAL A 143 -14.56 10.58 -5.85
C VAL A 143 -14.22 9.51 -4.82
N ASP A 144 -14.81 8.32 -4.94
CA ASP A 144 -14.65 7.23 -3.98
C ASP A 144 -13.24 6.63 -4.03
N GLU A 145 -12.72 6.33 -5.23
CA GLU A 145 -11.36 5.84 -5.42
C GLU A 145 -10.33 6.91 -5.03
N ASP A 146 -10.51 8.12 -5.54
CA ASP A 146 -9.62 9.23 -5.23
C ASP A 146 -9.56 9.49 -3.73
N TRP A 147 -10.72 9.54 -3.05
CA TRP A 147 -10.79 9.78 -1.62
C TRP A 147 -10.16 8.66 -0.80
N PHE A 148 -10.37 7.41 -1.22
CA PHE A 148 -9.72 6.26 -0.60
C PHE A 148 -8.20 6.41 -0.64
N ILE A 149 -7.62 6.73 -1.79
CA ILE A 149 -6.18 6.93 -1.96
C ILE A 149 -5.71 8.16 -1.16
N MET A 150 -6.42 9.30 -1.24
CA MET A 150 -6.06 10.53 -0.54
C MET A 150 -5.96 10.35 0.97
N ILE A 151 -6.88 9.59 1.58
CA ILE A 151 -6.83 9.27 3.01
C ILE A 151 -5.57 8.48 3.35
N HIS A 152 -5.21 7.47 2.54
CA HIS A 152 -3.98 6.71 2.76
C HIS A 152 -2.72 7.57 2.60
N VAL A 153 -2.66 8.43 1.58
CA VAL A 153 -1.55 9.37 1.38
C VAL A 153 -1.41 10.32 2.56
N ALA A 154 -2.52 10.85 3.09
CA ALA A 154 -2.50 11.76 4.23
C ALA A 154 -2.05 11.05 5.53
N ILE A 155 -2.46 9.79 5.74
CA ILE A 155 -1.98 8.95 6.86
C ILE A 155 -0.48 8.71 6.73
N GLU A 156 0.01 8.31 5.56
CA GLU A 156 1.44 8.08 5.29
C GLU A 156 2.27 9.34 5.52
N HIS A 157 1.74 10.50 5.12
CA HIS A 157 2.41 11.78 5.35
C HIS A 157 2.48 12.15 6.83
N GLU A 158 1.38 12.00 7.58
CA GLU A 158 1.36 12.29 9.02
C GLU A 158 2.25 11.32 9.80
N ALA A 159 2.38 10.08 9.33
CA ALA A 159 3.19 9.07 9.97
C ALA A 159 4.68 9.43 10.09
N LYS A 160 5.22 10.35 9.26
CA LYS A 160 6.59 10.85 9.42
C LYS A 160 6.81 11.49 10.79
N ASN A 161 5.82 12.20 11.33
CA ASN A 161 5.92 12.89 12.60
C ASN A 161 6.05 11.90 13.76
N ILE A 162 5.17 10.88 13.82
CA ILE A 162 5.26 9.85 14.86
C ILE A 162 6.55 9.03 14.73
N LEU A 163 6.93 8.63 13.52
CA LEU A 163 8.15 7.83 13.29
C LEU A 163 9.41 8.62 13.66
N GLY A 164 9.48 9.91 13.30
CA GLY A 164 10.59 10.80 13.66
C GLY A 164 10.71 10.99 15.15
N SER A 165 9.60 11.20 15.85
CA SER A 165 9.56 11.36 17.31
C SER A 165 9.97 10.08 18.05
N LEU A 166 9.43 8.93 17.63
CA LEU A 166 9.80 7.63 18.22
C LEU A 166 11.27 7.25 17.91
N LYS A 167 11.76 7.60 16.72
CA LYS A 167 13.17 7.42 16.39
C LYS A 167 14.06 8.19 17.34
N LYS A 168 13.80 9.48 17.56
CA LYS A 168 14.58 10.32 18.50
C LYS A 168 14.61 9.67 19.86
N TYR A 169 13.45 9.28 20.39
CA TYR A 169 13.34 8.71 21.73
C TYR A 169 14.04 7.36 21.87
N PHE A 170 13.83 6.43 20.94
CA PHE A 170 14.29 5.04 21.07
C PHE A 170 15.66 4.75 20.42
N LEU A 171 15.98 5.42 19.31
CA LEU A 171 17.16 5.09 18.50
C LEU A 171 18.28 6.13 18.64
N ASP A 172 17.95 7.41 18.84
CA ASP A 172 18.92 8.48 19.01
C ASP A 172 19.22 8.78 20.49
N GLU A 173 18.62 8.01 21.41
CA GLU A 173 18.78 8.12 22.86
C GLU A 173 18.39 9.52 23.43
N ASP A 174 17.56 10.27 22.68
CA ASP A 174 16.97 11.52 23.14
C ASP A 174 15.70 11.22 23.95
N THR A 175 15.89 10.86 25.20
CA THR A 175 14.84 10.41 26.13
C THR A 175 13.96 11.54 26.67
N GLU A 176 13.93 12.70 26.02
CA GLU A 176 12.99 13.77 26.36
C GLU A 176 11.55 13.29 26.13
N LYS A 177 10.71 13.41 27.18
CA LYS A 177 9.30 12.99 27.13
C LYS A 177 8.49 13.71 26.06
N GLY A 178 8.90 14.93 25.69
CA GLY A 178 8.33 15.67 24.59
C GLY A 178 8.28 14.89 23.28
N ASN A 179 9.26 14.00 23.01
CA ASN A 179 9.24 13.14 21.83
C ASN A 179 8.08 12.12 21.86
N LEU A 180 7.75 11.55 23.04
CA LEU A 180 6.61 10.65 23.19
C LEU A 180 5.26 11.41 23.14
N GLU A 181 5.21 12.62 23.68
CA GLU A 181 4.03 13.50 23.63
C GLU A 181 3.74 13.92 22.17
N ASP A 182 4.76 14.30 21.41
CA ASP A 182 4.64 14.62 19.98
C ASP A 182 4.18 13.41 19.16
N ALA A 183 4.72 12.22 19.45
CA ALA A 183 4.26 10.98 18.86
C ALA A 183 2.77 10.69 19.14
N LEU A 184 2.32 10.96 20.37
CA LEU A 184 0.92 10.79 20.77
C LEU A 184 -0.02 11.79 20.07
N VAL A 185 0.42 13.01 19.85
CA VAL A 185 -0.34 13.99 19.04
C VAL A 185 -0.49 13.48 17.62
N SER A 186 0.58 12.98 17.02
CA SER A 186 0.58 12.51 15.62
C SER A 186 -0.28 11.27 15.40
N ILE A 187 -0.26 10.27 16.28
CA ILE A 187 -1.13 9.09 16.12
C ILE A 187 -2.61 9.45 16.26
N LYS A 188 -2.94 10.40 17.13
CA LYS A 188 -4.31 10.93 17.25
C LYS A 188 -4.75 11.66 15.99
N GLU A 189 -3.84 12.37 15.31
CA GLU A 189 -4.15 13.00 14.03
C GLU A 189 -4.34 11.95 12.91
N ILE A 190 -3.51 10.90 12.87
CA ILE A 190 -3.70 9.74 11.97
C ILE A 190 -5.10 9.13 12.17
N ASN A 191 -5.53 8.92 13.41
CA ASN A 191 -6.85 8.39 13.72
C ASN A 191 -7.99 9.33 13.24
N LYS A 192 -7.82 10.65 13.36
CA LYS A 192 -8.79 11.63 12.80
C LYS A 192 -8.85 11.55 11.28
N ILE A 193 -7.69 11.46 10.59
CA ILE A 193 -7.64 11.31 9.14
C ILE A 193 -8.35 10.02 8.72
N MET A 194 -8.07 8.91 9.39
CA MET A 194 -8.72 7.61 9.14
C MET A 194 -10.24 7.70 9.24
N ASN A 195 -10.76 8.41 10.26
CA ASN A 195 -12.20 8.58 10.49
C ASN A 195 -12.91 9.35 9.37
N ARG A 196 -12.19 10.01 8.48
CA ARG A 196 -12.74 10.75 7.35
C ARG A 196 -13.06 9.88 6.13
N MET A 197 -12.67 8.60 6.13
CA MET A 197 -12.92 7.68 4.99
C MET A 197 -14.38 7.73 4.50
N PRO A 198 -15.42 7.65 5.37
CA PRO A 198 -16.81 7.66 4.94
C PRO A 198 -17.33 9.01 4.40
N GLU A 199 -16.54 10.09 4.49
CA GLU A 199 -17.00 11.41 3.99
C GLU A 199 -17.27 11.39 2.49
N LYS A 200 -16.44 10.66 1.70
CA LYS A 200 -16.56 10.62 0.23
C LYS A 200 -16.28 9.26 -0.39
N CYS A 201 -16.05 8.22 0.40
CA CYS A 201 -15.90 6.86 -0.10
C CYS A 201 -17.11 6.03 0.35
N ASP A 202 -18.02 5.76 -0.58
CA ASP A 202 -19.20 4.94 -0.33
C ASP A 202 -18.84 3.44 -0.32
N PRO A 203 -19.24 2.64 0.69
CA PRO A 203 -18.91 1.22 0.77
C PRO A 203 -19.37 0.39 -0.43
N TYR A 204 -20.57 0.67 -0.99
CA TYR A 204 -21.08 -0.03 -2.15
C TYR A 204 -20.26 0.29 -3.41
N ILE A 205 -19.96 1.58 -3.63
CA ILE A 205 -19.12 2.03 -4.78
C ILE A 205 -17.73 1.44 -4.67
N TYR A 206 -17.10 1.54 -3.50
CA TYR A 206 -15.78 0.94 -3.27
C TYR A 206 -15.78 -0.56 -3.60
N TYR A 207 -16.71 -1.31 -3.02
CA TYR A 207 -16.77 -2.76 -3.18
C TYR A 207 -16.98 -3.20 -4.63
N ASN A 208 -17.89 -2.54 -5.35
CA ASN A 208 -18.34 -2.97 -6.67
C ASN A 208 -17.55 -2.35 -7.82
N ARG A 209 -16.92 -1.18 -7.63
CA ARG A 209 -16.27 -0.44 -8.72
C ARG A 209 -14.77 -0.25 -8.53
N VAL A 210 -14.29 -0.09 -7.30
CA VAL A 210 -12.87 0.12 -7.01
C VAL A 210 -12.17 -1.21 -6.73
N ARG A 211 -12.68 -1.93 -5.74
CA ARG A 211 -12.07 -3.16 -5.24
C ARG A 211 -11.79 -4.24 -6.32
N PRO A 212 -12.65 -4.48 -7.33
CA PRO A 212 -12.36 -5.48 -8.36
C PRO A 212 -11.05 -5.23 -9.11
N TYR A 213 -10.70 -3.97 -9.35
CA TYR A 213 -9.49 -3.61 -10.09
C TYR A 213 -8.19 -3.77 -9.28
N ILE A 214 -8.24 -3.68 -7.96
CA ILE A 214 -7.05 -3.80 -7.11
C ILE A 214 -6.78 -5.23 -6.62
N PHE A 215 -7.60 -6.20 -7.02
CA PHE A 215 -7.44 -7.60 -6.65
C PHE A 215 -6.27 -8.24 -7.39
N GLY A 216 -5.44 -9.02 -6.65
CA GLY A 216 -4.32 -9.77 -7.23
C GLY A 216 -4.70 -11.10 -7.86
N TRP A 217 -3.68 -11.88 -8.22
CA TRP A 217 -3.84 -13.17 -8.85
C TRP A 217 -3.93 -14.33 -7.85
N LYS A 218 -3.25 -14.22 -6.71
CA LYS A 218 -3.18 -15.28 -5.69
C LYS A 218 -4.52 -15.42 -4.96
N ASN A 219 -5.00 -16.64 -4.88
CA ASN A 219 -6.29 -16.99 -4.26
C ASN A 219 -7.48 -16.23 -4.86
N ASN A 220 -7.40 -15.86 -6.13
CA ASN A 220 -8.47 -15.22 -6.86
C ASN A 220 -9.26 -16.29 -7.65
N PRO A 221 -10.59 -16.40 -7.43
CA PRO A 221 -11.40 -17.39 -8.14
C PRO A 221 -11.40 -17.24 -9.66
N ALA A 222 -11.18 -16.02 -10.18
CA ALA A 222 -11.12 -15.75 -11.62
C ALA A 222 -9.81 -16.21 -12.26
N THR A 223 -8.72 -16.32 -11.47
CA THR A 223 -7.40 -16.75 -11.92
C THR A 223 -6.81 -17.83 -11.00
N PRO A 224 -7.47 -18.99 -10.85
CA PRO A 224 -7.13 -19.98 -9.83
C PRO A 224 -5.73 -20.60 -10.00
N GLN A 225 -5.18 -20.57 -11.21
CA GLN A 225 -3.82 -21.04 -11.51
C GLN A 225 -2.80 -19.90 -11.50
N GLY A 226 -3.22 -18.65 -11.29
CA GLY A 226 -2.39 -17.45 -11.45
C GLY A 226 -2.44 -16.91 -12.88
N VAL A 227 -1.50 -16.01 -13.22
CA VAL A 227 -1.48 -15.27 -14.48
C VAL A 227 -0.11 -15.41 -15.15
N VAL A 228 -0.11 -15.73 -16.44
CA VAL A 228 1.10 -15.83 -17.27
C VAL A 228 1.50 -14.43 -17.75
N TYR A 229 2.76 -14.07 -17.61
CA TYR A 229 3.36 -12.87 -18.16
C TYR A 229 4.05 -13.22 -19.46
N GLU A 230 3.40 -12.98 -20.59
CA GLU A 230 3.88 -13.37 -21.91
C GLU A 230 5.23 -12.70 -22.24
N GLY A 231 6.17 -13.44 -22.77
CA GLY A 231 7.48 -12.93 -23.18
C GLY A 231 8.48 -12.69 -22.03
N VAL A 232 8.09 -12.92 -20.78
CA VAL A 232 9.00 -12.86 -19.63
C VAL A 232 9.71 -14.20 -19.46
N GLU A 233 10.95 -14.26 -19.96
CA GLU A 233 11.73 -15.51 -19.99
C GLU A 233 12.03 -16.09 -18.59
N GLN A 234 12.20 -15.24 -17.59
CA GLN A 234 12.46 -15.60 -16.20
C GLN A 234 11.34 -16.48 -15.62
N TYR A 235 10.12 -16.28 -16.05
CA TYR A 235 8.95 -17.05 -15.59
C TYR A 235 8.76 -18.36 -16.40
N LYS A 236 9.46 -18.53 -17.52
CA LYS A 236 9.42 -19.77 -18.35
C LYS A 236 8.00 -20.18 -18.74
N GLY A 237 7.13 -19.21 -19.00
CA GLY A 237 5.72 -19.43 -19.30
C GLY A 237 4.88 -19.95 -18.13
N LYS A 238 5.38 -19.97 -16.90
CA LYS A 238 4.62 -20.40 -15.71
C LYS A 238 3.75 -19.25 -15.19
N PRO A 239 2.50 -19.53 -14.80
CA PRO A 239 1.66 -18.52 -14.17
C PRO A 239 2.25 -18.07 -12.83
N GLN A 240 2.04 -16.78 -12.54
CA GLN A 240 2.49 -16.14 -11.32
C GLN A 240 1.31 -15.92 -10.36
N LEU A 241 1.54 -16.10 -9.09
CA LEU A 241 0.54 -15.96 -8.02
C LEU A 241 0.90 -14.74 -7.16
N PHE A 242 0.77 -13.54 -7.75
CA PHE A 242 1.03 -12.30 -7.01
C PHE A 242 -0.19 -11.83 -6.25
N ARG A 243 0.03 -11.21 -5.10
CA ARG A 243 -1.01 -10.60 -4.29
C ARG A 243 -1.28 -9.18 -4.75
N GLY A 244 -2.54 -8.77 -4.74
CA GLY A 244 -2.95 -7.42 -5.08
C GLY A 244 -2.64 -6.41 -3.98
N GLU A 245 -3.10 -5.19 -4.20
CA GLU A 245 -2.98 -4.10 -3.26
C GLU A 245 -3.68 -4.42 -1.93
N THR A 246 -3.03 -4.08 -0.84
CA THR A 246 -3.58 -4.21 0.52
C THR A 246 -2.83 -3.31 1.50
N GLY A 247 -3.54 -2.77 2.50
CA GLY A 247 -2.93 -2.00 3.60
C GLY A 247 -1.85 -2.76 4.38
N ALA A 248 -1.83 -4.11 4.33
CA ALA A 248 -0.75 -4.91 4.91
C ALA A 248 0.62 -4.70 4.22
N GLN A 249 0.67 -4.00 3.10
CA GLN A 249 1.90 -3.59 2.40
C GLN A 249 2.37 -2.18 2.80
N SER A 250 1.66 -1.49 3.71
CA SER A 250 2.16 -0.26 4.36
C SER A 250 3.26 -0.59 5.36
N SER A 251 4.26 0.28 5.44
CA SER A 251 5.41 0.11 6.34
C SER A 251 5.22 0.77 7.72
N ILE A 252 4.18 1.60 7.90
CA ILE A 252 3.95 2.35 9.13
C ILE A 252 3.71 1.40 10.32
N VAL A 253 2.71 0.54 10.16
CA VAL A 253 2.24 -0.29 11.29
C VAL A 253 3.33 -1.23 11.80
N PRO A 254 4.07 -1.99 10.96
CA PRO A 254 5.16 -2.82 11.44
C PRO A 254 6.33 -2.00 12.03
N ALA A 255 6.57 -0.76 11.57
CA ALA A 255 7.56 0.12 12.19
C ALA A 255 7.13 0.58 13.59
N LEU A 256 5.84 0.93 13.77
CA LEU A 256 5.28 1.27 15.09
C LEU A 256 5.32 0.08 16.04
N ASP A 257 4.96 -1.12 15.58
CA ASP A 257 5.02 -2.34 16.39
C ASP A 257 6.44 -2.59 16.92
N ALA A 258 7.44 -2.47 16.06
CA ALA A 258 8.84 -2.66 16.45
C ALA A 258 9.30 -1.61 17.48
N LEU A 259 8.99 -0.33 17.25
CA LEU A 259 9.39 0.77 18.14
C LEU A 259 8.65 0.72 19.49
N LEU A 260 7.36 0.42 19.49
CA LEU A 260 6.55 0.35 20.71
C LEU A 260 6.67 -1.00 21.44
N GLY A 261 7.29 -2.01 20.81
CA GLY A 261 7.47 -3.34 21.38
C GLY A 261 6.20 -4.19 21.37
N VAL A 262 5.28 -3.91 20.44
CA VAL A 262 4.13 -4.78 20.15
C VAL A 262 4.65 -6.04 19.47
N THR A 263 4.27 -7.20 19.94
CA THR A 263 4.74 -8.49 19.41
C THR A 263 3.59 -9.36 18.96
N HIS A 264 3.77 -10.02 17.81
CA HIS A 264 2.77 -10.93 17.26
C HIS A 264 3.24 -12.38 17.34
N SER A 265 2.27 -13.28 17.49
CA SER A 265 2.53 -14.73 17.55
C SER A 265 3.12 -15.22 16.22
N ASN A 266 3.98 -16.24 16.31
CA ASN A 266 4.52 -16.90 15.11
C ASN A 266 3.49 -17.93 14.60
N ASP A 267 2.75 -17.56 13.55
CA ASP A 267 1.64 -18.32 12.98
C ASP A 267 1.42 -17.97 11.47
N PRO A 268 0.42 -18.56 10.79
CA PRO A 268 0.14 -18.27 9.38
C PRO A 268 -0.12 -16.79 9.04
N LEU A 269 -0.52 -15.99 10.03
CA LEU A 269 -0.66 -14.56 9.85
C LEU A 269 0.72 -13.89 9.73
N ARG A 270 1.67 -14.26 10.56
CA ARG A 270 3.05 -13.76 10.46
C ARG A 270 3.67 -14.10 9.11
N GLU A 271 3.50 -15.34 8.63
CA GLU A 271 3.95 -15.76 7.30
C GLU A 271 3.34 -14.87 6.19
N TYR A 272 2.05 -14.54 6.31
CA TYR A 272 1.39 -13.64 5.38
C TYR A 272 2.00 -12.23 5.41
N LEU A 273 2.23 -11.66 6.58
CA LEU A 273 2.83 -10.32 6.72
C LEU A 273 4.27 -10.29 6.17
N ASP A 274 5.04 -11.34 6.41
CA ASP A 274 6.39 -11.47 5.85
C ASP A 274 6.33 -11.55 4.31
N GLU A 275 5.33 -12.24 3.75
CA GLU A 275 5.07 -12.21 2.30
C GLU A 275 4.71 -10.80 1.83
N MET A 276 3.92 -10.01 2.59
CA MET A 276 3.54 -8.65 2.22
C MET A 276 4.74 -7.69 2.15
N ARG A 277 5.79 -7.92 2.94
CA ARG A 277 7.03 -7.15 2.84
C ARG A 277 7.67 -7.21 1.46
N LEU A 278 7.52 -8.31 0.71
CA LEU A 278 8.07 -8.43 -0.66
C LEU A 278 7.49 -7.41 -1.65
N TYR A 279 6.33 -6.83 -1.34
CA TYR A 279 5.63 -5.84 -2.17
C TYR A 279 5.96 -4.40 -1.77
N MET A 280 6.63 -4.20 -0.64
CA MET A 280 7.09 -2.89 -0.18
C MET A 280 8.34 -2.44 -0.96
N PRO A 281 8.63 -1.13 -1.04
CA PRO A 281 9.90 -0.63 -1.55
C PRO A 281 11.09 -1.26 -0.82
N LYS A 282 12.19 -1.45 -1.54
CA LYS A 282 13.39 -2.09 -0.98
C LYS A 282 13.90 -1.42 0.29
N ASP A 283 14.01 -0.09 0.26
CA ASP A 283 14.53 0.68 1.38
C ASP A 283 13.62 0.58 2.62
N HIS A 284 12.30 0.46 2.43
CA HIS A 284 11.34 0.21 3.52
C HIS A 284 11.61 -1.15 4.19
N ARG A 285 11.80 -2.21 3.37
CA ARG A 285 12.10 -3.55 3.89
C ARG A 285 13.40 -3.58 4.70
N GLU A 286 14.45 -2.90 4.20
CA GLU A 286 15.73 -2.81 4.90
C GLU A 286 15.57 -2.14 6.27
N ILE A 287 14.78 -1.06 6.35
CA ILE A 287 14.50 -0.37 7.61
C ILE A 287 13.67 -1.23 8.56
N LEU A 288 12.61 -1.87 8.07
CA LEU A 288 11.79 -2.74 8.90
C LEU A 288 12.60 -3.90 9.48
N ASN A 289 13.50 -4.50 8.70
CA ASN A 289 14.38 -5.55 9.20
C ASN A 289 15.32 -5.03 10.31
N ASN A 290 15.88 -3.83 10.14
CA ASN A 290 16.73 -3.21 11.15
C ASN A 290 15.95 -2.87 12.42
N LEU A 291 14.69 -2.43 12.30
CA LEU A 291 13.81 -2.13 13.43
C LEU A 291 13.42 -3.42 14.18
N ASP A 292 13.12 -4.50 13.45
CA ASP A 292 12.84 -5.80 14.08
C ASP A 292 14.04 -6.29 14.88
N GLU A 293 15.24 -6.26 14.28
CA GLU A 293 16.49 -6.64 14.97
C GLU A 293 16.76 -5.76 16.19
N TRP A 294 16.59 -4.44 16.06
CA TRP A 294 16.73 -3.53 17.18
C TRP A 294 15.71 -3.85 18.30
N SER A 295 14.46 -4.05 17.95
CA SER A 295 13.40 -4.35 18.93
C SER A 295 13.68 -5.64 19.70
N GLU A 296 14.09 -6.69 19.00
CA GLU A 296 14.44 -7.98 19.64
C GLU A 296 15.59 -7.85 20.64
N ASN A 297 16.62 -7.06 20.31
CA ASN A 297 17.85 -6.97 21.08
C ASN A 297 17.80 -5.91 22.18
N ASN A 298 17.08 -4.80 21.97
CA ASN A 298 17.21 -3.61 22.84
C ASN A 298 15.89 -3.27 23.58
N ARG A 299 14.74 -3.41 22.93
CA ARG A 299 13.47 -2.89 23.47
C ARG A 299 13.13 -3.40 24.88
N LYS A 300 13.45 -4.67 25.17
CA LYS A 300 13.19 -5.29 26.50
C LYS A 300 14.13 -4.82 27.60
N ASN A 301 15.27 -4.23 27.21
CA ASN A 301 16.33 -3.82 28.15
C ASN A 301 16.30 -2.30 28.44
N LEU A 302 15.32 -1.57 27.88
CA LEU A 302 15.20 -0.14 28.13
C LEU A 302 14.71 0.11 29.53
N GLU A 303 15.49 0.90 30.28
CA GLU A 303 15.09 1.43 31.57
C GLU A 303 14.19 2.66 31.34
N LEU A 304 12.89 2.51 31.57
CA LEU A 304 11.89 3.57 31.39
C LEU A 304 11.38 4.04 32.74
N ASP A 305 11.23 5.35 32.91
CA ASP A 305 10.52 5.89 34.07
C ASP A 305 8.98 5.69 33.92
N LYS A 306 8.28 5.87 35.03
CA LYS A 306 6.82 5.63 35.08
C LYS A 306 6.02 6.46 34.08
N ASP A 307 6.38 7.74 33.89
CA ASP A 307 5.65 8.63 32.99
C ASP A 307 5.88 8.23 31.53
N SER A 308 7.11 7.81 31.20
CA SER A 308 7.43 7.29 29.84
C SER A 308 6.68 6.00 29.54
N VAL A 309 6.55 5.10 30.52
CA VAL A 309 5.73 3.88 30.39
C VAL A 309 4.26 4.25 30.14
N GLU A 310 3.71 5.21 30.87
CA GLU A 310 2.33 5.69 30.68
C GLU A 310 2.13 6.28 29.28
N LEU A 311 3.06 7.10 28.78
CA LEU A 311 2.97 7.66 27.42
C LEU A 311 3.06 6.58 26.34
N ILE A 312 3.94 5.59 26.51
CA ILE A 312 4.06 4.46 25.59
C ILE A 312 2.77 3.61 25.59
N ASN A 313 2.19 3.36 26.74
CA ASN A 313 0.92 2.66 26.84
C ASN A 313 -0.21 3.41 26.13
N ASN A 314 -0.29 4.75 26.30
CA ASN A 314 -1.22 5.60 25.57
C ASN A 314 -1.00 5.55 24.04
N LEU A 315 0.26 5.48 23.57
CA LEU A 315 0.57 5.28 22.15
C LEU A 315 0.08 3.93 21.64
N ILE A 316 0.27 2.85 22.40
CA ILE A 316 -0.23 1.52 22.04
C ILE A 316 -1.76 1.49 21.97
N GLU A 317 -2.44 2.18 22.91
CA GLU A 317 -3.91 2.33 22.87
C GLU A 317 -4.40 3.06 21.62
N GLU A 318 -3.71 4.10 21.16
CA GLU A 318 -4.06 4.80 19.93
C GLU A 318 -3.78 3.95 18.67
N VAL A 319 -2.71 3.12 18.66
CA VAL A 319 -2.47 2.13 17.60
C VAL A 319 -3.55 1.05 17.60
N HIS A 320 -4.00 0.62 18.78
CA HIS A 320 -5.15 -0.27 18.93
C HIS A 320 -6.43 0.36 18.33
N ALA A 321 -6.71 1.62 18.66
CA ALA A 321 -7.86 2.36 18.12
C ALA A 321 -7.80 2.48 16.57
N PHE A 322 -6.59 2.68 15.99
CA PHE A 322 -6.39 2.65 14.54
C PHE A 322 -6.75 1.29 13.94
N ARG A 323 -6.30 0.19 14.56
CA ARG A 323 -6.59 -1.17 14.12
C ARG A 323 -8.07 -1.53 14.26
N ASP A 324 -8.72 -1.12 15.34
CA ASP A 324 -10.16 -1.32 15.56
C ASP A 324 -10.99 -0.62 14.46
N LYS A 325 -10.65 0.64 14.16
CA LYS A 325 -11.29 1.38 13.07
C LYS A 325 -11.07 0.72 11.71
N HIS A 326 -9.86 0.20 11.45
CA HIS A 326 -9.57 -0.53 10.22
C HIS A 326 -10.39 -1.85 10.12
N LEU A 327 -10.54 -2.57 11.21
CA LEU A 327 -11.39 -3.77 11.30
C LEU A 327 -12.87 -3.42 11.04
N GLU A 328 -13.36 -2.31 11.61
CA GLU A 328 -14.70 -1.79 11.34
C GLU A 328 -14.90 -1.51 9.83
N TYR A 329 -13.94 -0.83 9.19
CA TYR A 329 -14.01 -0.55 7.76
C TYR A 329 -13.94 -1.84 6.92
N ALA A 330 -13.07 -2.77 7.26
CA ALA A 330 -13.03 -4.06 6.59
C ALA A 330 -14.39 -4.79 6.66
N ARG A 331 -15.09 -4.69 7.79
CA ARG A 331 -16.45 -5.23 7.97
C ARG A 331 -17.45 -4.50 7.06
N VAL A 332 -17.51 -3.18 7.12
CA VAL A 332 -18.52 -2.36 6.40
C VAL A 332 -18.26 -2.34 4.88
N TYR A 333 -17.01 -2.15 4.46
CA TYR A 333 -16.65 -1.96 3.06
C TYR A 333 -16.46 -3.27 2.28
N ILE A 334 -16.24 -4.39 2.97
CA ILE A 334 -15.95 -5.67 2.31
C ILE A 334 -16.94 -6.75 2.76
N PHE A 335 -16.97 -7.08 4.05
CA PHE A 335 -17.76 -8.21 4.54
C PHE A 335 -19.25 -8.02 4.32
N GLU A 336 -19.83 -6.91 4.78
CA GLU A 336 -21.27 -6.63 4.65
C GLU A 336 -21.69 -6.48 3.18
N GLN A 337 -20.83 -5.87 2.34
CA GLN A 337 -21.10 -5.75 0.91
C GLN A 337 -21.09 -7.12 0.19
N SER A 338 -20.25 -8.05 0.63
CA SER A 338 -20.19 -9.40 0.07
C SER A 338 -21.47 -10.20 0.32
N LEU A 339 -22.20 -9.92 1.41
CA LEU A 339 -23.44 -10.59 1.75
C LEU A 339 -24.61 -10.16 0.86
N THR A 340 -24.56 -8.94 0.31
CA THR A 340 -25.60 -8.40 -0.57
C THR A 340 -25.45 -8.85 -2.03
N ASN A 341 -24.24 -9.25 -2.42
CA ASN A 341 -23.92 -9.70 -3.78
C ASN A 341 -23.79 -11.23 -3.81
N ASN A 342 -24.81 -11.92 -4.32
CA ASN A 342 -24.87 -13.39 -4.48
C ASN A 342 -23.73 -13.98 -5.37
N SER A 343 -22.84 -13.18 -5.91
CA SER A 343 -21.80 -13.60 -6.86
C SER A 343 -20.42 -13.89 -6.23
N ASN A 344 -20.20 -13.61 -4.94
CA ASN A 344 -18.91 -13.81 -4.29
C ASN A 344 -19.03 -14.61 -2.99
N SER A 345 -19.04 -15.94 -3.10
CA SER A 345 -19.06 -16.86 -1.95
C SER A 345 -17.75 -16.91 -1.15
N ASN A 346 -16.68 -16.29 -1.64
CA ASN A 346 -15.37 -16.28 -0.97
C ASN A 346 -15.03 -14.86 -0.46
N ILE A 347 -15.22 -14.67 0.84
CA ILE A 347 -14.89 -13.42 1.53
C ILE A 347 -13.37 -13.40 1.78
N VAL A 348 -12.61 -12.99 0.76
CA VAL A 348 -11.16 -12.81 0.85
C VAL A 348 -10.78 -11.36 0.58
N GLY A 349 -9.73 -10.87 1.22
CA GLY A 349 -9.14 -9.56 0.94
C GLY A 349 -8.54 -9.48 -0.47
N THR A 350 -8.24 -8.30 -0.97
CA THR A 350 -7.58 -8.06 -2.27
C THR A 350 -6.23 -8.75 -2.38
N GLY A 351 -5.55 -8.98 -1.25
CA GLY A 351 -4.37 -9.83 -1.12
C GLY A 351 -4.66 -11.33 -1.07
N GLY A 352 -5.93 -11.78 -1.23
CA GLY A 352 -6.32 -13.19 -1.24
C GLY A 352 -6.29 -13.87 0.13
N THR A 353 -6.66 -13.19 1.22
CA THR A 353 -6.59 -13.71 2.60
C THR A 353 -7.92 -13.65 3.33
N PRO A 354 -8.17 -14.50 4.35
CA PRO A 354 -9.30 -14.39 5.27
C PRO A 354 -9.09 -13.22 6.26
N PHE A 355 -9.10 -12.00 5.74
CA PHE A 355 -8.65 -10.77 6.41
C PHE A 355 -9.35 -10.48 7.74
N MET A 356 -10.64 -10.75 7.89
CA MET A 356 -11.37 -10.47 9.14
C MET A 356 -10.75 -11.15 10.36
N LYS A 357 -10.40 -12.43 10.23
CA LYS A 357 -9.74 -13.18 11.30
C LYS A 357 -8.35 -12.61 11.61
N TYR A 358 -7.63 -12.14 10.60
CA TYR A 358 -6.29 -11.61 10.76
C TYR A 358 -6.30 -10.22 11.41
N LEU A 359 -7.23 -9.36 11.01
CA LEU A 359 -7.39 -8.04 11.62
C LEU A 359 -7.83 -8.12 13.07
N ASP A 360 -8.80 -8.99 13.39
CA ASP A 360 -9.23 -9.23 14.77
C ASP A 360 -8.08 -9.71 15.67
N LYS A 361 -7.28 -10.66 15.17
CA LYS A 361 -6.12 -11.15 15.92
C LYS A 361 -5.07 -10.04 16.18
N HIS A 362 -4.74 -9.24 15.17
CA HIS A 362 -3.81 -8.11 15.32
C HIS A 362 -4.31 -7.11 16.34
N LEU A 363 -5.63 -6.83 16.35
CA LEU A 363 -6.26 -5.97 17.31
C LEU A 363 -6.06 -6.51 18.74
N GLN A 364 -6.33 -7.81 18.95
CA GLN A 364 -6.19 -8.46 20.25
C GLN A 364 -4.74 -8.51 20.76
N GLU A 365 -3.76 -8.57 19.86
CA GLU A 365 -2.32 -8.58 20.21
C GLU A 365 -1.76 -7.16 20.47
N THR A 366 -2.50 -6.10 20.10
CA THR A 366 -2.11 -4.70 20.30
C THR A 366 -2.69 -4.19 21.62
N VAL A 367 -2.08 -4.60 22.71
CA VAL A 367 -2.49 -4.20 24.07
C VAL A 367 -1.28 -3.69 24.86
N PRO A 368 -1.47 -2.70 25.76
CA PRO A 368 -0.45 -2.32 26.71
C PRO A 368 0.04 -3.53 27.49
N LYS A 369 1.32 -3.57 27.80
CA LYS A 369 1.87 -4.63 28.65
C LYS A 369 1.58 -4.27 30.11
N ASP A 370 0.92 -5.17 30.81
CA ASP A 370 0.83 -5.10 32.28
C ASP A 370 2.23 -5.16 32.87
N ASP A 371 2.50 -4.32 33.89
CA ASP A 371 3.77 -4.22 34.64
C ASP A 371 4.25 -5.54 35.25
#